data_90d46f8d0e4f38422d06b097ddd546d5
#
_entry.id   90d46f8d0e4f38422d06b097ddd546d5
#
_cell.length_a   1.000
_cell.length_b   1.000
_cell.length_c   1.000
_cell.angle_alpha   90.00
_cell.angle_beta   90.00
_cell.angle_gamma   90.00
#
_symmetry.space_group_name_H-M   'P 1'
#
loop_
_entity.id
_entity.type
_entity.pdbx_description
1 polymer ?
#
loop_
_entity_poly.entity_id
_entity_poly.type
_entity_poly.pdbx_seq_one_letter_code
_entity_poly.pdbx_strand_id
1 'polypeptide(L)'
;MYLLDSCICIDFMRGRLPYAYDMMGRSSPKLFKIPAIVEGELRVGAEKSSHPEKARWLVDEFTLPFEVLPFDSDCAHAYGRIHCQLERAGKKIGHNDLLIAATALANNAVLVTNNVDEFKRVPGLSLECWYEMEWDG
;
A
#
# COMPACT_ATOMS: atom_id res chain seq x y z
N MET A 1 -4.14 2.72 -12.33
CA MET A 1 -4.29 1.83 -11.15
C MET A 1 -3.50 2.41 -9.99
N TYR A 2 -4.11 2.44 -8.84
CA TYR A 2 -3.49 2.88 -7.59
C TYR A 2 -3.39 1.72 -6.64
N LEU A 3 -2.22 1.53 -6.01
CA LEU A 3 -2.02 0.58 -4.94
C LEU A 3 -1.95 1.32 -3.61
N LEU A 4 -2.71 0.84 -2.63
CA LEU A 4 -2.77 1.46 -1.31
C LEU A 4 -1.76 0.79 -0.39
N ASP A 5 -0.86 1.59 0.21
CA ASP A 5 0.06 1.12 1.24
C ASP A 5 -0.68 0.90 2.57
N SER A 6 -0.07 0.15 3.49
CA SER A 6 -0.71 -0.19 4.77
C SER A 6 -1.01 1.04 5.62
N CYS A 7 -0.12 2.03 5.64
CA CYS A 7 -0.33 3.24 6.43
C CYS A 7 -1.62 3.97 6.04
N ILE A 8 -1.90 4.11 4.73
CA ILE A 8 -3.11 4.79 4.27
C ILE A 8 -4.35 3.95 4.54
N CYS A 9 -4.25 2.63 4.39
CA CYS A 9 -5.36 1.72 4.72
C CYS A 9 -5.73 1.82 6.19
N ILE A 10 -4.74 1.81 7.08
CA ILE A 10 -4.96 1.94 8.53
C ILE A 10 -5.62 3.27 8.86
N ASP A 11 -5.15 4.36 8.24
CA ASP A 11 -5.73 5.68 8.49
C ASP A 11 -7.16 5.79 7.97
N PHE A 12 -7.46 5.18 6.81
CA PHE A 12 -8.83 5.09 6.32
C PHE A 12 -9.73 4.34 7.31
N MET A 13 -9.25 3.19 7.81
CA MET A 13 -10.02 2.38 8.77
C MET A 13 -10.28 3.12 10.07
N ARG A 14 -9.38 4.04 10.45
CA ARG A 14 -9.50 4.87 11.66
C ARG A 14 -10.22 6.20 11.42
N GLY A 15 -10.69 6.45 10.20
CA GLY A 15 -11.38 7.69 9.85
C GLY A 15 -10.49 8.93 9.85
N ARG A 16 -9.18 8.78 9.65
CA ARG A 16 -8.22 9.90 9.73
C ARG A 16 -8.07 10.70 8.45
N LEU A 17 -8.47 10.14 7.31
CA LEU A 17 -8.36 10.78 6.02
C LEU A 17 -9.73 10.86 5.35
N PRO A 18 -10.70 11.58 5.96
CA PRO A 18 -12.07 11.56 5.45
C PRO A 18 -12.21 12.13 4.06
N TYR A 19 -11.46 13.17 3.72
CA TYR A 19 -11.53 13.78 2.39
C TYR A 19 -10.99 12.86 1.30
N ALA A 20 -9.82 12.28 1.52
CA ALA A 20 -9.21 11.33 0.57
C ALA A 20 -10.07 10.08 0.42
N TYR A 21 -10.61 9.57 1.52
CA TYR A 21 -11.51 8.41 1.50
C TYR A 21 -12.78 8.69 0.71
N ASP A 22 -13.37 9.87 0.92
CA ASP A 22 -14.57 10.28 0.20
C ASP A 22 -14.30 10.43 -1.31
N MET A 23 -13.16 11.05 -1.67
CA MET A 23 -12.75 11.16 -3.06
C MET A 23 -12.56 9.80 -3.72
N MET A 24 -11.92 8.87 -3.02
CA MET A 24 -11.73 7.51 -3.51
C MET A 24 -13.08 6.83 -3.74
N GLY A 25 -14.03 7.02 -2.83
CA GLY A 25 -15.37 6.46 -2.92
C GLY A 25 -16.19 6.98 -4.08
N ARG A 26 -15.87 8.18 -4.59
CA ARG A 26 -16.53 8.76 -5.77
C ARG A 26 -15.94 8.27 -7.08
N SER A 27 -14.81 7.59 -7.03
CA SER A 27 -14.13 7.04 -8.19
C SER A 27 -14.54 5.58 -8.39
N SER A 28 -14.21 5.02 -9.56
CA SER A 28 -14.46 3.60 -9.79
C SER A 28 -13.63 2.74 -8.82
N PRO A 29 -14.24 1.78 -8.10
CA PRO A 29 -13.51 0.90 -7.20
C PRO A 29 -12.39 0.12 -7.89
N LYS A 30 -12.51 -0.10 -9.20
CA LYS A 30 -11.51 -0.83 -9.99
C LYS A 30 -10.18 -0.09 -10.11
N LEU A 31 -10.15 1.20 -9.80
CA LEU A 31 -8.92 1.99 -9.86
C LEU A 31 -7.99 1.73 -8.68
N PHE A 32 -8.52 1.18 -7.57
CA PHE A 32 -7.78 1.05 -6.32
C PHE A 32 -7.67 -0.42 -5.94
N LYS A 33 -6.43 -0.84 -5.65
CA LYS A 33 -6.13 -2.23 -5.29
C LYS A 33 -5.21 -2.26 -4.10
N ILE A 34 -5.15 -3.41 -3.45
CA ILE A 34 -4.33 -3.61 -2.26
C ILE A 34 -3.35 -4.75 -2.55
N PRO A 35 -2.03 -4.55 -2.39
CA PRO A 35 -1.10 -5.67 -2.51
C PRO A 35 -1.36 -6.72 -1.43
N ALA A 36 -1.16 -8.00 -1.75
CA ALA A 36 -1.32 -9.08 -0.77
C ALA A 36 -0.46 -8.86 0.48
N ILE A 37 0.73 -8.27 0.30
CA ILE A 37 1.63 -7.93 1.42
C ILE A 37 0.95 -6.94 2.38
N VAL A 38 0.27 -5.94 1.83
CA VAL A 38 -0.47 -4.96 2.63
C VAL A 38 -1.62 -5.63 3.38
N GLU A 39 -2.39 -6.48 2.70
CA GLU A 39 -3.43 -7.24 3.38
C GLU A 39 -2.84 -8.04 4.54
N GLY A 40 -1.68 -8.68 4.32
CA GLY A 40 -0.99 -9.42 5.37
C GLY A 40 -0.63 -8.56 6.57
N GLU A 41 -0.14 -7.34 6.32
CA GLU A 41 0.17 -6.39 7.40
C GLU A 41 -1.08 -5.99 8.18
N LEU A 42 -2.20 -5.75 7.49
CA LEU A 42 -3.47 -5.45 8.14
C LEU A 42 -3.95 -6.64 8.99
N ARG A 43 -3.78 -7.87 8.50
CA ARG A 43 -4.14 -9.08 9.23
C ARG A 43 -3.29 -9.27 10.47
N VAL A 44 -1.99 -9.00 10.39
CA VAL A 44 -1.10 -9.04 11.56
C VAL A 44 -1.60 -8.04 12.63
N GLY A 45 -1.94 -6.83 12.20
CA GLY A 45 -2.48 -5.82 13.12
C GLY A 45 -3.75 -6.30 13.81
N ALA A 46 -4.64 -6.98 13.08
CA ALA A 46 -5.88 -7.53 13.65
C ALA A 46 -5.58 -8.60 14.69
N GLU A 47 -4.64 -9.51 14.42
CA GLU A 47 -4.28 -10.58 15.35
C GLU A 47 -3.64 -10.04 16.64
N LYS A 48 -2.95 -8.91 16.56
CA LYS A 48 -2.34 -8.25 17.73
C LYS A 48 -3.30 -7.37 18.50
N SER A 49 -4.51 -7.17 18.01
CA SER A 49 -5.52 -6.35 18.67
C SER A 49 -5.98 -6.98 19.99
N SER A 50 -6.40 -6.15 20.95
CA SER A 50 -7.05 -6.62 22.17
C SER A 50 -8.42 -7.25 21.89
N HIS A 51 -9.00 -6.99 20.72
CA HIS A 51 -10.28 -7.56 20.28
C HIS A 51 -10.13 -8.13 18.87
N PRO A 52 -9.44 -9.30 18.73
CA PRO A 52 -9.07 -9.81 17.40
C PRO A 52 -10.25 -10.11 16.50
N GLU A 53 -11.35 -10.64 17.03
CA GLU A 53 -12.54 -10.97 16.22
C GLU A 53 -13.13 -9.73 15.55
N LYS A 54 -13.27 -8.65 16.33
CA LYS A 54 -13.77 -7.37 15.82
C LYS A 54 -12.78 -6.78 14.81
N ALA A 55 -11.49 -6.86 15.11
CA ALA A 55 -10.46 -6.33 14.23
C ALA A 55 -10.41 -7.08 12.89
N ARG A 56 -10.55 -8.40 12.90
CA ARG A 56 -10.65 -9.20 11.66
C ARG A 56 -11.84 -8.78 10.83
N TRP A 57 -12.98 -8.58 11.48
CA TRP A 57 -14.19 -8.14 10.79
C TRP A 57 -14.00 -6.77 10.13
N LEU A 58 -13.34 -5.84 10.83
CA LEU A 58 -13.06 -4.51 10.28
C LEU A 58 -12.15 -4.58 9.05
N VAL A 59 -11.13 -5.45 9.08
CA VAL A 59 -10.26 -5.67 7.92
C VAL A 59 -11.06 -6.28 6.77
N ASP A 60 -11.91 -7.28 7.05
CA ASP A 60 -12.75 -7.91 6.03
C ASP A 60 -13.64 -6.87 5.34
N GLU A 61 -14.31 -6.03 6.13
CA GLU A 61 -15.20 -5.00 5.60
C GLU A 61 -14.44 -3.95 4.79
N PHE A 62 -13.27 -3.53 5.29
CA PHE A 62 -12.47 -2.53 4.58
C PHE A 62 -11.97 -3.06 3.25
N THR A 63 -11.47 -4.30 3.21
CA THR A 63 -10.85 -4.86 1.99
C THR A 63 -11.86 -5.35 0.96
N LEU A 64 -13.11 -5.57 1.35
CA LEU A 64 -14.14 -6.17 0.50
C LEU A 64 -14.29 -5.50 -0.87
N PRO A 65 -14.31 -4.16 -0.99
CA PRO A 65 -14.48 -3.51 -2.29
C PRO A 65 -13.24 -3.57 -3.19
N PHE A 66 -12.08 -3.95 -2.66
CA PHE A 66 -10.82 -3.88 -3.39
C PHE A 66 -10.36 -5.25 -3.88
N GLU A 67 -9.80 -5.28 -5.07
CA GLU A 67 -9.06 -6.45 -5.52
C GLU A 67 -7.72 -6.49 -4.80
N VAL A 68 -7.37 -7.66 -4.27
CA VAL A 68 -6.05 -7.89 -3.68
C VAL A 68 -5.13 -8.46 -4.75
N LEU A 69 -4.01 -7.78 -5.03
CA LEU A 69 -3.05 -8.22 -6.03
C LEU A 69 -2.06 -9.20 -5.41
N PRO A 70 -1.87 -10.38 -6.03
CA PRO A 70 -0.90 -11.34 -5.54
C PRO A 70 0.53 -10.88 -5.81
N PHE A 71 1.48 -11.41 -5.03
CA PHE A 71 2.89 -11.31 -5.34
C PHE A 71 3.25 -12.48 -6.26
N ASP A 72 3.16 -12.25 -7.56
CA ASP A 72 3.35 -13.28 -8.58
C ASP A 72 4.76 -13.27 -9.15
N SER A 73 4.98 -14.04 -10.23
CA SER A 73 6.30 -14.14 -10.85
C SER A 73 6.79 -12.81 -11.41
N ASP A 74 5.90 -11.99 -11.98
CA ASP A 74 6.27 -10.66 -12.47
C ASP A 74 6.74 -9.77 -11.33
N CYS A 75 6.09 -9.86 -10.18
CA CYS A 75 6.52 -9.16 -8.96
C CYS A 75 7.88 -9.66 -8.50
N ALA A 76 8.13 -10.96 -8.57
CA ALA A 76 9.42 -11.54 -8.20
C ALA A 76 10.55 -11.02 -9.10
N HIS A 77 10.32 -10.89 -10.41
CA HIS A 77 11.30 -10.31 -11.32
C HIS A 77 11.61 -8.86 -10.98
N ALA A 78 10.56 -8.06 -10.73
CA ALA A 78 10.75 -6.66 -10.31
C ALA A 78 11.51 -6.58 -8.98
N TYR A 79 11.17 -7.45 -8.04
CA TYR A 79 11.84 -7.54 -6.74
C TYR A 79 13.34 -7.77 -6.90
N GLY A 80 13.72 -8.73 -7.73
CA GLY A 80 15.14 -9.04 -7.97
C GLY A 80 15.90 -7.83 -8.50
N ARG A 81 15.31 -7.12 -9.46
CA ARG A 81 15.94 -5.93 -10.05
C ARG A 81 16.12 -4.81 -9.02
N ILE A 82 15.05 -4.43 -8.32
CA ILE A 82 15.12 -3.29 -7.40
C ILE A 82 15.95 -3.61 -6.15
N HIS A 83 15.91 -4.84 -5.68
CA HIS A 83 16.74 -5.28 -4.55
C HIS A 83 18.23 -5.06 -4.86
N CYS A 84 18.67 -5.52 -6.02
CA CYS A 84 20.06 -5.36 -6.43
C CYS A 84 20.44 -3.90 -6.69
N GLN A 85 19.55 -3.13 -7.30
CA GLN A 85 19.78 -1.69 -7.54
C GLN A 85 19.97 -0.92 -6.24
N LEU A 86 19.11 -1.17 -5.24
CA LEU A 86 19.20 -0.52 -3.95
C LEU A 86 20.45 -0.92 -3.19
N GLU A 87 20.80 -2.20 -3.24
CA GLU A 87 22.00 -2.72 -2.59
C GLU A 87 23.26 -2.07 -3.17
N ARG A 88 23.36 -1.99 -4.50
CA ARG A 88 24.50 -1.34 -5.18
C ARG A 88 24.59 0.14 -4.88
N ALA A 89 23.45 0.80 -4.70
CA ALA A 89 23.38 2.22 -4.38
C ALA A 89 23.61 2.51 -2.88
N GLY A 90 23.75 1.47 -2.06
CA GLY A 90 23.87 1.62 -0.61
C GLY A 90 22.62 2.17 0.05
N LYS A 91 21.46 1.99 -0.58
CA LYS A 91 20.17 2.48 -0.07
C LYS A 91 19.33 1.28 0.32
N LYS A 92 18.83 1.28 1.56
CA LYS A 92 17.99 0.21 2.06
C LYS A 92 16.57 0.70 2.27
N ILE A 93 15.61 -0.18 2.05
CA ILE A 93 14.23 0.02 2.46
C ILE A 93 13.76 -1.21 3.22
N GLY A 94 12.68 -1.08 3.98
CA GLY A 94 12.12 -2.20 4.72
C GLY A 94 11.75 -3.36 3.81
N HIS A 95 11.84 -4.58 4.33
CA HIS A 95 11.62 -5.79 3.53
C HIS A 95 10.21 -5.81 2.92
N ASN A 96 9.18 -5.55 3.73
CA ASN A 96 7.81 -5.53 3.21
C ASN A 96 7.62 -4.39 2.21
N ASP A 97 8.22 -3.23 2.45
CA ASP A 97 8.13 -2.09 1.53
C ASP A 97 8.75 -2.43 0.18
N LEU A 98 9.84 -3.21 0.19
CA LEU A 98 10.45 -3.68 -1.05
C LEU A 98 9.48 -4.58 -1.85
N LEU A 99 8.78 -5.47 -1.16
CA LEU A 99 7.77 -6.34 -1.79
C LEU A 99 6.59 -5.53 -2.33
N ILE A 100 6.16 -4.51 -1.60
CA ILE A 100 5.09 -3.60 -2.04
C ILE A 100 5.51 -2.82 -3.28
N ALA A 101 6.72 -2.27 -3.27
CA ALA A 101 7.27 -1.54 -4.41
C ALA A 101 7.37 -2.43 -5.65
N ALA A 102 7.82 -3.67 -5.48
CA ALA A 102 7.90 -4.65 -6.57
C ALA A 102 6.52 -4.94 -7.17
N THR A 103 5.50 -5.05 -6.32
CA THR A 103 4.13 -5.26 -6.79
C THR A 103 3.64 -4.08 -7.62
N ALA A 104 3.92 -2.85 -7.16
CA ALA A 104 3.54 -1.64 -7.89
C ALA A 104 4.23 -1.57 -9.25
N LEU A 105 5.53 -1.83 -9.31
CA LEU A 105 6.30 -1.79 -10.57
C LEU A 105 5.80 -2.85 -11.55
N ALA A 106 5.58 -4.06 -11.08
CA ALA A 106 5.12 -5.17 -11.94
C ALA A 106 3.74 -4.89 -12.56
N ASN A 107 2.92 -4.09 -11.90
CA ASN A 107 1.56 -3.78 -12.33
C ASN A 107 1.44 -2.39 -12.95
N ASN A 108 2.54 -1.67 -13.14
CA ASN A 108 2.54 -0.28 -13.64
C ASN A 108 1.59 0.61 -12.85
N ALA A 109 1.56 0.43 -11.54
CA ALA A 109 0.63 1.13 -10.66
C ALA A 109 1.32 2.29 -9.95
N VAL A 110 0.50 3.26 -9.53
CA VAL A 110 0.94 4.34 -8.65
C VAL A 110 0.77 3.86 -7.21
N LEU A 111 1.83 3.91 -6.42
CA LEU A 111 1.76 3.56 -5.00
C LEU A 111 1.33 4.78 -4.18
N VAL A 112 0.26 4.63 -3.43
CA VAL A 112 -0.26 5.68 -2.53
C VAL A 112 0.25 5.40 -1.13
N THR A 113 1.08 6.30 -0.61
CA THR A 113 1.76 6.10 0.68
C THR A 113 2.05 7.43 1.37
N ASN A 114 2.23 7.40 2.67
CA ASN A 114 2.79 8.52 3.45
C ASN A 114 4.32 8.42 3.55
N ASN A 115 4.87 7.25 3.28
CA ASN A 115 6.31 6.98 3.43
C ASN A 115 7.08 7.28 2.14
N VAL A 116 6.89 8.49 1.62
CA VAL A 116 7.45 8.89 0.32
C VAL A 116 8.98 8.91 0.36
N ASP A 117 9.58 9.34 1.45
CA ASP A 117 11.04 9.45 1.57
C ASP A 117 11.74 8.10 1.40
N GLU A 118 11.14 7.03 1.89
CA GLU A 118 11.69 5.68 1.72
C GLU A 118 11.43 5.16 0.31
N PHE A 119 10.19 5.23 -0.16
CA PHE A 119 9.81 4.66 -1.46
C PHE A 119 10.42 5.40 -2.66
N LYS A 120 10.73 6.69 -2.54
CA LYS A 120 11.40 7.43 -3.62
C LYS A 120 12.79 6.92 -3.95
N ARG A 121 13.38 6.09 -3.06
CA ARG A 121 14.66 5.43 -3.32
C ARG A 121 14.56 4.37 -4.40
N VAL A 122 13.35 3.89 -4.69
CA VAL A 122 13.10 2.82 -5.67
C VAL A 122 13.05 3.42 -7.08
N PRO A 123 13.98 3.04 -7.98
CA PRO A 123 13.98 3.59 -9.34
C PRO A 123 12.71 3.21 -10.10
N GLY A 124 12.12 4.19 -10.78
CA GLY A 124 10.97 3.99 -11.65
C GLY A 124 9.62 3.85 -10.96
N LEU A 125 9.58 3.94 -9.63
CA LEU A 125 8.33 3.82 -8.88
C LEU A 125 7.55 5.14 -8.93
N SER A 126 6.28 5.08 -9.31
CA SER A 126 5.36 6.23 -9.27
C SER A 126 4.71 6.31 -7.90
N LEU A 127 4.71 7.48 -7.29
CA LEU A 127 4.21 7.70 -5.93
C LEU A 127 3.20 8.83 -5.88
N GLU A 128 2.21 8.69 -5.00
CA GLU A 128 1.32 9.78 -4.60
C GLU A 128 1.17 9.77 -3.08
N CYS A 129 1.08 10.96 -2.50
CA CYS A 129 0.80 11.13 -1.08
C CYS A 129 -0.54 11.83 -0.93
N TRP A 130 -1.56 11.10 -0.46
CA TRP A 130 -2.91 11.66 -0.33
C TRP A 130 -3.12 12.41 0.98
N TYR A 131 -2.15 12.41 1.87
CA TYR A 131 -2.21 13.17 3.12
C TYR A 131 -2.27 14.67 2.88
N GLU A 132 -1.71 15.13 1.78
CA GLU A 132 -1.76 16.53 1.38
C GLU A 132 -3.17 16.99 1.03
N MET A 133 -4.06 16.09 0.66
CA MET A 133 -5.45 16.39 0.36
C MET A 133 -6.24 16.85 1.58
N GLU A 134 -5.78 16.48 2.78
CA GLU A 134 -6.42 16.87 4.04
C GLU A 134 -6.01 18.26 4.49
N TRP A 135 -5.01 18.84 3.83
CA TRP A 135 -4.53 20.17 4.15
C TRP A 135 -5.41 21.19 3.44
N ASP A 136 -6.16 21.93 4.20
CA ASP A 136 -7.14 22.87 3.69
C ASP A 136 -6.74 24.32 3.87
N GLY A 137 -5.48 24.53 3.95
CA GLY A 137 -4.89 25.82 3.98
C GLY A 137 -4.98 26.52 5.30
#